data_14d3a7057a13f905d2e638f149c79a6f
#
_entry.id   14d3a7057a13f905d2e638f149c79a6f
#
_cell.length_a   1.000
_cell.length_b   1.000
_cell.length_c   1.000
_cell.angle_alpha   90.00
_cell.angle_beta   90.00
_cell.angle_gamma   90.00
#
_symmetry.space_group_name_H-M   'P 1'
#
loop_
_entity.id
_entity.type
_entity.pdbx_description
1 polymer ?
#
loop_
_entity_poly.entity_id
_entity_poly.type
_entity_poly.pdbx_seq_one_letter_code
_entity_poly.pdbx_strand_id
1 'polypeptide(L)'
;MERRDERGDLVAVVRLLLELGILSRVAGDEEAFVRADGDVLYDVDRRVLATLVVTPRGPSTLTATAPGTRLATITEELPPTTDELRNQQLRRGVTRRLLDDPVLYYAELTEAELAYLTSQRHHLTSRITELTGLVPEVRAEGLAMVDPADELTDVRMPESGTEGHATLLLAEHLAGRSVAVADLQRFLREQAAVHSAYWRRTAREPGAEIDLTEQALQRLEALKLVRRTGDEVHALPALSRYAVGEPEVT
;
A
#
# COMPACT_ATOMS: atom_id res chain seq x y z
N MET A 1 -23.79 -13.08 19.75
CA MET A 1 -23.40 -13.50 18.41
C MET A 1 -24.25 -14.69 18.00
N GLU A 2 -25.27 -14.44 17.22
CA GLU A 2 -26.30 -15.44 16.96
C GLU A 2 -26.20 -16.07 15.55
N ARG A 3 -25.44 -15.45 14.65
CA ARG A 3 -25.34 -15.89 13.26
C ARG A 3 -23.99 -16.55 12.95
N ARG A 4 -24.03 -17.61 12.12
CA ARG A 4 -22.84 -18.33 11.66
C ARG A 4 -21.85 -17.40 10.96
N ASP A 5 -22.34 -16.43 10.19
CA ASP A 5 -21.52 -15.46 9.46
C ASP A 5 -20.77 -14.55 10.42
N GLU A 6 -21.42 -14.04 11.48
CA GLU A 6 -20.77 -13.21 12.52
C GLU A 6 -19.64 -13.95 13.25
N ARG A 7 -19.79 -15.26 13.46
CA ARG A 7 -18.74 -16.09 14.06
C ARG A 7 -17.59 -16.33 13.09
N GLY A 8 -17.88 -16.50 11.79
CA GLY A 8 -16.88 -16.58 10.75
C GLY A 8 -16.03 -15.31 10.66
N ASP A 9 -16.68 -14.15 10.67
CA ASP A 9 -16.01 -12.85 10.67
C ASP A 9 -15.13 -12.65 11.91
N LEU A 10 -15.61 -13.05 13.10
CA LEU A 10 -14.82 -13.01 14.32
C LEU A 10 -13.58 -13.90 14.21
N VAL A 11 -13.72 -15.12 13.71
CA VAL A 11 -12.59 -16.05 13.54
C VAL A 11 -11.58 -15.49 12.54
N ALA A 12 -12.01 -14.84 11.46
CA ALA A 12 -11.10 -14.18 10.53
C ALA A 12 -10.26 -13.08 11.21
N VAL A 13 -10.91 -12.24 12.02
CA VAL A 13 -10.20 -11.21 12.81
C VAL A 13 -9.24 -11.84 13.82
N VAL A 14 -9.67 -12.90 14.50
CA VAL A 14 -8.81 -13.60 15.48
C VAL A 14 -7.58 -14.21 14.83
N ARG A 15 -7.70 -14.78 13.64
CA ARG A 15 -6.57 -15.31 12.86
C ARG A 15 -5.55 -14.23 12.53
N LEU A 16 -6.01 -13.06 12.10
CA LEU A 16 -5.12 -11.91 11.90
C LEU A 16 -4.39 -11.53 13.20
N LEU A 17 -5.08 -11.50 14.33
CA LEU A 17 -4.46 -11.19 15.62
C LEU A 17 -3.46 -12.27 16.07
N LEU A 18 -3.67 -13.54 15.70
CA LEU A 18 -2.70 -14.63 15.91
C LEU A 18 -1.46 -14.45 15.05
N GLU A 19 -1.62 -14.13 13.77
CA GLU A 19 -0.51 -13.84 12.84
C GLU A 19 0.33 -12.65 13.30
N LEU A 20 -0.31 -11.61 13.84
CA LEU A 20 0.37 -10.45 14.42
C LEU A 20 0.99 -10.72 15.81
N GLY A 21 0.87 -11.92 16.35
CA GLY A 21 1.41 -12.26 17.67
C GLY A 21 0.71 -11.58 18.85
N ILE A 22 -0.46 -10.97 18.62
CA ILE A 22 -1.27 -10.33 19.68
C ILE A 22 -1.99 -11.37 20.51
N LEU A 23 -2.43 -12.45 19.86
CA LEU A 23 -3.08 -13.59 20.51
C LEU A 23 -2.22 -14.85 20.38
N SER A 24 -2.38 -15.75 21.35
CA SER A 24 -1.93 -17.14 21.26
C SER A 24 -3.08 -18.06 21.66
N ARG A 25 -3.29 -19.15 20.91
CA ARG A 25 -4.37 -20.08 21.24
C ARG A 25 -3.95 -20.99 22.39
N VAL A 26 -4.77 -21.00 23.42
CA VAL A 26 -4.57 -21.83 24.61
C VAL A 26 -5.33 -23.15 24.47
N ALA A 27 -6.61 -23.12 24.05
CA ALA A 27 -7.46 -24.30 23.92
C ALA A 27 -8.63 -24.04 22.96
N GLY A 28 -9.27 -25.13 22.50
CA GLY A 28 -10.47 -25.08 21.68
C GLY A 28 -10.20 -25.18 20.18
N ASP A 29 -11.30 -25.21 19.40
CA ASP A 29 -11.31 -25.34 17.96
C ASP A 29 -12.19 -24.27 17.30
N GLU A 30 -11.62 -23.50 16.38
CA GLU A 30 -12.28 -22.38 15.69
C GLU A 30 -13.45 -22.88 14.80
N GLU A 31 -13.33 -24.05 14.20
CA GLU A 31 -14.40 -24.60 13.38
C GLU A 31 -15.59 -25.05 14.24
N ALA A 32 -15.32 -25.63 15.42
CA ALA A 32 -16.36 -25.97 16.38
C ALA A 32 -17.07 -24.70 16.88
N PHE A 33 -16.32 -23.61 17.14
CA PHE A 33 -16.90 -22.32 17.52
C PHE A 33 -17.82 -21.76 16.41
N VAL A 34 -17.41 -21.80 15.14
CA VAL A 34 -18.24 -21.33 14.01
C VAL A 34 -19.54 -22.15 13.90
N ARG A 35 -19.48 -23.46 14.17
CA ARG A 35 -20.65 -24.35 14.19
C ARG A 35 -21.52 -24.23 15.44
N ALA A 36 -21.10 -23.46 16.43
CA ALA A 36 -21.73 -23.37 17.75
C ALA A 36 -21.62 -24.64 18.60
N ASP A 37 -20.62 -25.47 18.34
CA ASP A 37 -20.39 -26.75 19.03
C ASP A 37 -19.29 -26.67 20.10
N GLY A 38 -18.68 -25.49 20.30
CA GLY A 38 -17.60 -25.30 21.24
C GLY A 38 -17.11 -23.85 21.34
N ASP A 39 -16.20 -23.62 22.27
CA ASP A 39 -15.55 -22.35 22.51
C ASP A 39 -14.05 -22.43 22.23
N VAL A 40 -13.42 -21.28 22.03
CA VAL A 40 -11.98 -21.16 21.87
C VAL A 40 -11.44 -20.19 22.92
N LEU A 41 -10.33 -20.56 23.56
CA LEU A 41 -9.65 -19.76 24.55
C LEU A 41 -8.33 -19.23 23.98
N TYR A 42 -8.13 -17.92 24.09
CA TYR A 42 -6.91 -17.24 23.67
C TYR A 42 -6.28 -16.51 24.86
N ASP A 43 -4.96 -16.49 24.88
CA ASP A 43 -4.19 -15.56 25.71
C ASP A 43 -3.85 -14.30 24.91
N VAL A 44 -3.79 -13.15 25.59
CA VAL A 44 -3.56 -11.84 24.97
C VAL A 44 -2.19 -11.32 25.38
N ASP A 45 -1.27 -11.13 24.41
CA ASP A 45 -0.05 -10.38 24.66
C ASP A 45 -0.36 -8.88 24.82
N ARG A 46 -0.51 -8.48 26.07
CA ARG A 46 -0.84 -7.10 26.42
C ARG A 46 0.25 -6.10 26.08
N ARG A 47 1.52 -6.52 25.94
CA ARG A 47 2.64 -5.65 25.59
C ARG A 47 2.58 -5.31 24.12
N VAL A 48 2.39 -6.33 23.27
CA VAL A 48 2.20 -6.14 21.82
C VAL A 48 0.96 -5.28 21.58
N LEU A 49 -0.17 -5.61 22.21
CA LEU A 49 -1.40 -4.84 22.07
C LEU A 49 -1.22 -3.36 22.46
N ALA A 50 -0.55 -3.08 23.58
CA ALA A 50 -0.30 -1.71 24.06
C ALA A 50 0.64 -0.94 23.12
N THR A 51 1.51 -1.62 22.39
CA THR A 51 2.41 -1.01 21.41
C THR A 51 1.68 -0.66 20.12
N LEU A 52 0.74 -1.53 19.69
CA LEU A 52 -0.01 -1.34 18.46
C LEU A 52 -1.14 -0.31 18.59
N VAL A 53 -1.83 -0.30 19.72
CA VAL A 53 -2.96 0.61 19.96
C VAL A 53 -2.46 1.92 20.59
N VAL A 54 -1.82 2.75 19.79
CA VAL A 54 -1.41 4.11 20.21
C VAL A 54 -2.51 5.10 19.80
N THR A 55 -3.54 5.23 20.63
CA THR A 55 -4.63 6.18 20.39
C THR A 55 -4.93 6.95 21.67
N PRO A 56 -5.23 8.27 21.59
CA PRO A 56 -5.64 9.07 22.72
C PRO A 56 -7.04 8.69 23.25
N ARG A 57 -7.82 7.96 22.45
CA ARG A 57 -9.19 7.51 22.79
C ARG A 57 -9.27 6.01 22.83
N GLY A 58 -9.63 5.46 23.97
CA GLY A 58 -9.83 4.02 24.12
C GLY A 58 -10.98 3.52 23.21
N PRO A 59 -10.81 2.43 22.45
CA PRO A 59 -11.87 1.89 21.59
C PRO A 59 -13.18 1.60 22.32
N SER A 60 -13.11 1.23 23.62
CA SER A 60 -14.28 0.95 24.47
C SER A 60 -15.05 2.20 24.90
N THR A 61 -14.47 3.39 24.77
CA THR A 61 -15.13 4.66 25.13
C THR A 61 -15.97 5.27 24.03
N LEU A 62 -15.94 4.66 22.82
CA LEU A 62 -16.65 5.17 21.65
C LEU A 62 -18.12 4.76 21.67
N THR A 63 -19.01 5.73 21.51
CA THR A 63 -20.45 5.53 21.42
C THR A 63 -20.95 5.24 19.99
N ALA A 64 -20.14 5.57 18.97
CA ALA A 64 -20.48 5.29 17.58
C ALA A 64 -20.59 3.80 17.33
N THR A 65 -21.63 3.37 16.60
CA THR A 65 -21.88 1.96 16.28
C THR A 65 -21.36 1.58 14.89
N ALA A 66 -21.39 2.53 13.94
CA ALA A 66 -20.93 2.27 12.56
C ALA A 66 -19.40 2.10 12.52
N PRO A 67 -18.86 1.01 11.89
CA PRO A 67 -17.42 0.73 11.88
C PRO A 67 -16.57 1.87 11.35
N GLY A 68 -16.97 2.49 10.22
CA GLY A 68 -16.23 3.61 9.63
C GLY A 68 -16.15 4.83 10.54
N THR A 69 -17.26 5.19 11.23
CA THR A 69 -17.26 6.29 12.21
C THR A 69 -16.40 5.96 13.43
N ARG A 70 -16.42 4.72 13.90
CA ARG A 70 -15.55 4.27 15.00
C ARG A 70 -14.08 4.40 14.61
N LEU A 71 -13.71 3.89 13.44
CA LEU A 71 -12.35 3.97 12.94
C LEU A 71 -11.88 5.41 12.81
N ALA A 72 -12.67 6.29 12.17
CA ALA A 72 -12.35 7.71 12.05
C ALA A 72 -12.14 8.38 13.41
N THR A 73 -12.99 8.07 14.41
CA THR A 73 -12.86 8.63 15.76
C THR A 73 -11.63 8.12 16.52
N ILE A 74 -11.25 6.84 16.33
CA ILE A 74 -10.04 6.25 16.96
C ILE A 74 -8.77 6.85 16.36
N THR A 75 -8.76 7.06 15.04
CA THR A 75 -7.60 7.58 14.31
C THR A 75 -7.49 9.10 14.32
N GLU A 76 -8.51 9.81 14.82
CA GLU A 76 -8.49 11.26 14.93
C GLU A 76 -7.40 11.73 15.89
N GLU A 77 -6.42 12.44 15.37
CA GLU A 77 -5.37 13.06 16.18
C GLU A 77 -5.90 14.33 16.87
N LEU A 78 -5.60 14.48 18.15
CA LEU A 78 -5.94 15.70 18.87
C LEU A 78 -5.09 16.87 18.35
N PRO A 79 -5.66 18.09 18.19
CA PRO A 79 -4.88 19.24 17.77
C PRO A 79 -3.74 19.52 18.78
N PRO A 80 -2.51 19.72 18.30
CA PRO A 80 -1.36 19.95 19.16
C PRO A 80 -1.48 21.30 19.87
N THR A 81 -1.29 21.32 21.18
CA THR A 81 -1.37 22.52 22.02
C THR A 81 0.00 23.17 22.26
N THR A 82 1.08 22.50 21.95
CA THR A 82 2.46 22.99 22.09
C THR A 82 3.27 22.74 20.83
N ASP A 83 4.37 23.46 20.63
CA ASP A 83 5.28 23.26 19.50
C ASP A 83 5.93 21.87 19.54
N GLU A 84 6.17 21.34 20.71
CA GLU A 84 6.72 19.98 20.89
C GLU A 84 5.70 18.92 20.40
N LEU A 85 4.44 19.04 20.77
CA LEU A 85 3.38 18.16 20.29
C LEU A 85 3.16 18.30 18.79
N ARG A 86 3.29 19.50 18.23
CA ARG A 86 3.23 19.75 16.79
C ARG A 86 4.38 19.03 16.07
N ASN A 87 5.61 19.16 16.55
CA ASN A 87 6.77 18.46 15.99
C ASN A 87 6.63 16.94 16.11
N GLN A 88 6.07 16.45 17.19
CA GLN A 88 5.75 15.03 17.38
C GLN A 88 4.73 14.52 16.34
N GLN A 89 3.68 15.32 16.09
CA GLN A 89 2.66 15.00 15.08
C GLN A 89 3.26 14.99 13.67
N LEU A 90 4.07 15.99 13.31
CA LEU A 90 4.77 16.03 12.02
C LEU A 90 5.69 14.82 11.86
N ARG A 91 6.47 14.48 12.88
CA ARG A 91 7.34 13.30 12.86
C ARG A 91 6.55 12.01 12.61
N ARG A 92 5.46 11.79 13.36
CA ARG A 92 4.62 10.60 13.21
C ARG A 92 3.98 10.53 11.82
N GLY A 93 3.41 11.64 11.35
CA GLY A 93 2.77 11.71 10.04
C GLY A 93 3.74 11.41 8.90
N VAL A 94 4.90 12.07 8.89
CA VAL A 94 5.93 11.85 7.86
C VAL A 94 6.52 10.45 7.95
N THR A 95 6.81 9.93 9.16
CA THR A 95 7.35 8.58 9.32
C THR A 95 6.37 7.53 8.82
N ARG A 96 5.06 7.66 9.14
CA ARG A 96 4.01 6.76 8.67
C ARG A 96 3.97 6.74 7.14
N ARG A 97 3.94 7.92 6.50
CA ARG A 97 3.93 8.01 5.04
C ARG A 97 5.19 7.42 4.40
N LEU A 98 6.36 7.54 5.03
CA LEU A 98 7.59 6.91 4.55
C LEU A 98 7.58 5.37 4.66
N LEU A 99 6.77 4.82 5.55
CA LEU A 99 6.64 3.36 5.73
C LEU A 99 5.50 2.78 4.88
N ASP A 100 4.39 3.51 4.74
CA ASP A 100 3.17 3.02 4.10
C ASP A 100 3.12 3.37 2.60
N ASP A 101 3.65 4.55 2.21
CA ASP A 101 3.57 5.03 0.83
C ASP A 101 4.77 4.53 -0.01
N PRO A 102 4.57 3.95 -1.19
CA PRO A 102 5.66 3.57 -2.09
C PRO A 102 6.57 4.75 -2.47
N VAL A 103 6.00 5.93 -2.61
CA VAL A 103 6.70 7.19 -2.86
C VAL A 103 6.01 8.32 -2.09
N LEU A 104 6.79 9.06 -1.31
CA LEU A 104 6.38 10.29 -0.65
C LEU A 104 6.75 11.47 -1.55
N TYR A 105 5.79 12.01 -2.30
CA TYR A 105 6.02 13.19 -3.16
C TYR A 105 6.08 14.47 -2.33
N TYR A 106 7.10 15.32 -2.56
CA TYR A 106 7.22 16.62 -1.87
C TYR A 106 6.04 17.55 -2.15
N ALA A 107 5.48 17.48 -3.37
CA ALA A 107 4.32 18.27 -3.75
C ALA A 107 3.02 17.90 -2.99
N GLU A 108 2.97 16.74 -2.34
CA GLU A 108 1.84 16.27 -1.54
C GLU A 108 1.96 16.65 -0.06
N LEU A 109 3.09 17.23 0.34
CA LEU A 109 3.34 17.66 1.71
C LEU A 109 2.82 19.08 1.94
N THR A 110 2.31 19.32 3.14
CA THR A 110 2.12 20.68 3.62
C THR A 110 3.48 21.39 3.81
N GLU A 111 3.48 22.71 3.84
CA GLU A 111 4.70 23.47 4.07
C GLU A 111 5.41 23.06 5.38
N ALA A 112 4.66 22.80 6.45
CA ALA A 112 5.20 22.37 7.73
C ALA A 112 5.82 20.96 7.66
N GLU A 113 5.19 20.01 6.97
CA GLU A 113 5.73 18.66 6.76
C GLU A 113 6.97 18.69 5.91
N LEU A 114 6.98 19.49 4.82
CA LEU A 114 8.15 19.63 3.95
C LEU A 114 9.34 20.25 4.69
N ALA A 115 9.12 21.33 5.46
CA ALA A 115 10.14 21.95 6.28
C ALA A 115 10.69 20.96 7.33
N TYR A 116 9.80 20.21 7.99
CA TYR A 116 10.18 19.18 8.95
C TYR A 116 11.01 18.06 8.28
N LEU A 117 10.53 17.49 7.18
CA LEU A 117 11.24 16.46 6.44
C LEU A 117 12.61 16.96 5.96
N THR A 118 12.69 18.18 5.42
CA THR A 118 13.96 18.76 4.94
C THR A 118 14.98 18.86 6.06
N SER A 119 14.57 19.31 7.25
CA SER A 119 15.46 19.44 8.40
C SER A 119 15.85 18.12 9.06
N GLN A 120 14.95 17.12 9.06
CA GLN A 120 15.10 15.86 9.78
C GLN A 120 15.30 14.63 8.89
N ARG A 121 15.40 14.80 7.58
CA ARG A 121 15.42 13.71 6.58
C ARG A 121 16.42 12.62 6.95
N HIS A 122 17.67 12.99 7.19
CA HIS A 122 18.71 12.02 7.48
C HIS A 122 18.41 11.22 8.75
N HIS A 123 18.00 11.90 9.82
CA HIS A 123 17.64 11.23 11.07
C HIS A 123 16.45 10.27 10.92
N LEU A 124 15.39 10.69 10.20
CA LEU A 124 14.21 9.86 9.96
C LEU A 124 14.57 8.63 9.12
N THR A 125 15.24 8.82 8.00
CA THR A 125 15.59 7.70 7.10
C THR A 125 16.54 6.72 7.76
N SER A 126 17.59 7.21 8.46
CA SER A 126 18.51 6.34 9.20
C SER A 126 17.80 5.52 10.27
N ARG A 127 16.84 6.14 10.98
CA ARG A 127 16.09 5.42 12.00
C ARG A 127 15.16 4.36 11.39
N ILE A 128 14.52 4.64 10.26
CA ILE A 128 13.70 3.65 9.54
C ILE A 128 14.62 2.51 9.06
N THR A 129 15.74 2.83 8.42
CA THR A 129 16.71 1.81 7.94
C THR A 129 17.20 0.90 9.09
N GLU A 130 17.55 1.48 10.22
CA GLU A 130 17.99 0.71 11.41
C GLU A 130 16.93 -0.28 11.91
N LEU A 131 15.65 0.10 11.85
CA LEU A 131 14.55 -0.71 12.38
C LEU A 131 13.99 -1.72 11.37
N THR A 132 14.04 -1.42 10.08
CA THR A 132 13.33 -2.18 9.05
C THR A 132 14.24 -2.78 7.97
N GLY A 133 15.46 -2.30 7.83
CA GLY A 133 16.34 -2.66 6.70
C GLY A 133 16.02 -1.93 5.40
N LEU A 134 14.94 -1.14 5.34
CA LEU A 134 14.60 -0.35 4.15
C LEU A 134 15.70 0.67 3.82
N VAL A 135 15.93 0.91 2.53
CA VAL A 135 16.97 1.82 2.03
C VAL A 135 16.34 3.09 1.45
N PRO A 136 16.73 4.30 1.89
CA PRO A 136 16.17 5.53 1.36
C PRO A 136 16.67 5.83 -0.06
N GLU A 137 15.74 6.08 -0.97
CA GLU A 137 15.98 6.62 -2.30
C GLU A 137 15.47 8.07 -2.35
N VAL A 138 16.39 9.05 -2.43
CA VAL A 138 16.06 10.48 -2.45
C VAL A 138 16.21 11.01 -3.85
N ARG A 139 15.14 11.62 -4.37
CA ARG A 139 15.08 12.24 -5.71
C ARG A 139 14.59 13.68 -5.63
N ALA A 140 14.60 14.37 -6.76
CA ALA A 140 14.12 15.75 -6.84
C ALA A 140 12.62 15.88 -6.53
N GLU A 141 11.83 14.88 -6.90
CA GLU A 141 10.37 14.85 -6.73
C GLU A 141 9.89 14.34 -5.38
N GLY A 142 10.72 13.57 -4.67
CA GLY A 142 10.26 12.90 -3.46
C GLY A 142 11.27 11.96 -2.83
N LEU A 143 10.77 11.12 -1.94
CA LEU A 143 11.55 10.13 -1.21
C LEU A 143 10.78 8.80 -1.17
N ALA A 144 11.48 7.69 -1.40
CA ALA A 144 10.95 6.34 -1.22
C ALA A 144 11.84 5.56 -0.23
N MET A 145 11.24 4.68 0.56
CA MET A 145 11.95 3.67 1.35
C MET A 145 11.86 2.35 0.59
N VAL A 146 12.95 1.93 -0.02
CA VAL A 146 13.02 0.74 -0.88
C VAL A 146 13.33 -0.48 -0.03
N ASP A 147 12.67 -1.59 -0.32
CA ASP A 147 12.87 -2.90 0.32
C ASP A 147 13.79 -3.79 -0.54
N PRO A 148 15.09 -3.84 -0.26
CA PRO A 148 16.01 -4.66 -1.07
C PRO A 148 15.87 -6.17 -0.80
N ALA A 149 15.30 -6.56 0.33
CA ALA A 149 15.07 -7.95 0.71
C ALA A 149 13.72 -8.49 0.22
N ASP A 150 12.82 -7.59 -0.21
CA ASP A 150 11.45 -7.92 -0.66
C ASP A 150 10.63 -8.68 0.41
N GLU A 151 10.89 -8.38 1.68
CA GLU A 151 10.22 -9.00 2.84
C GLU A 151 9.06 -8.16 3.39
N LEU A 152 9.07 -6.85 3.12
CA LEU A 152 8.10 -5.87 3.61
C LEU A 152 7.23 -5.29 2.49
N THR A 153 7.39 -5.78 1.25
CA THR A 153 6.72 -5.27 0.06
C THR A 153 5.48 -6.11 -0.26
N ASP A 154 4.29 -5.52 -0.16
CA ASP A 154 3.00 -6.13 -0.49
C ASP A 154 2.62 -5.96 -1.97
N VAL A 155 2.99 -4.85 -2.60
CA VAL A 155 2.79 -4.59 -4.03
C VAL A 155 4.12 -4.29 -4.71
N ARG A 156 4.49 -5.09 -5.70
CA ARG A 156 5.75 -4.95 -6.43
C ARG A 156 5.55 -4.80 -7.94
N MET A 157 6.54 -4.22 -8.62
CA MET A 157 6.58 -4.31 -10.08
C MET A 157 6.79 -5.77 -10.49
N PRO A 158 6.07 -6.23 -11.50
CA PRO A 158 6.13 -7.64 -11.89
C PRO A 158 7.44 -7.98 -12.60
N GLU A 159 7.94 -9.16 -12.35
CA GLU A 159 9.19 -9.66 -12.93
C GLU A 159 8.96 -10.49 -14.21
N SER A 160 7.80 -11.10 -14.38
CA SER A 160 7.53 -12.03 -15.46
C SER A 160 6.05 -12.16 -15.82
N GLY A 161 5.77 -12.93 -16.85
CA GLY A 161 4.41 -13.23 -17.31
C GLY A 161 3.81 -12.17 -18.23
N THR A 162 2.65 -12.47 -18.80
CA THR A 162 1.94 -11.57 -19.72
C THR A 162 1.51 -10.29 -19.02
N GLU A 163 0.90 -10.39 -17.85
CA GLU A 163 0.46 -9.25 -17.04
C GLU A 163 1.65 -8.39 -16.61
N GLY A 164 2.76 -9.05 -16.27
CA GLY A 164 3.98 -8.38 -15.89
C GLY A 164 4.54 -7.56 -17.02
N HIS A 165 4.72 -8.16 -18.18
CA HIS A 165 5.23 -7.46 -19.36
C HIS A 165 4.28 -6.35 -19.82
N ALA A 166 2.95 -6.58 -19.81
CA ALA A 166 1.97 -5.56 -20.13
C ALA A 166 2.08 -4.34 -19.20
N THR A 167 2.29 -4.57 -17.88
CA THR A 167 2.48 -3.50 -16.90
C THR A 167 3.73 -2.67 -17.19
N LEU A 168 4.86 -3.32 -17.53
CA LEU A 168 6.11 -2.64 -17.86
C LEU A 168 6.00 -1.83 -19.17
N LEU A 169 5.35 -2.39 -20.20
CA LEU A 169 5.08 -1.67 -21.45
C LEU A 169 4.19 -0.45 -21.23
N LEU A 170 3.15 -0.56 -20.40
CA LEU A 170 2.32 0.59 -20.05
C LEU A 170 3.09 1.63 -19.24
N ALA A 171 3.95 1.21 -18.30
CA ALA A 171 4.79 2.13 -17.54
C ALA A 171 5.72 2.95 -18.46
N GLU A 172 6.36 2.27 -19.41
CA GLU A 172 7.20 2.94 -20.41
C GLU A 172 6.38 3.87 -21.33
N HIS A 173 5.23 3.39 -21.83
CA HIS A 173 4.37 4.17 -22.71
C HIS A 173 3.80 5.41 -22.04
N LEU A 174 3.51 5.36 -20.75
CA LEU A 174 2.97 6.46 -19.94
C LEU A 174 4.04 7.46 -19.48
N ALA A 175 5.31 7.10 -19.48
CA ALA A 175 6.37 7.93 -18.90
C ALA A 175 6.34 9.37 -19.47
N GLY A 176 6.12 10.35 -18.56
CA GLY A 176 6.04 11.78 -18.91
C GLY A 176 4.78 12.19 -19.68
N ARG A 177 3.74 11.36 -19.74
CA ARG A 177 2.52 11.63 -20.55
C ARG A 177 1.24 11.51 -19.72
N SER A 178 0.18 12.07 -20.30
CA SER A 178 -1.21 11.79 -19.93
C SER A 178 -1.89 11.11 -21.11
N VAL A 179 -2.56 9.99 -20.88
CA VAL A 179 -3.11 9.13 -21.95
C VAL A 179 -4.49 8.66 -21.53
N ALA A 180 -5.44 8.63 -22.47
CA ALA A 180 -6.77 8.08 -22.22
C ALA A 180 -6.71 6.55 -22.05
N VAL A 181 -7.53 5.99 -21.16
CA VAL A 181 -7.62 4.53 -20.92
C VAL A 181 -7.87 3.76 -22.23
N ALA A 182 -8.75 4.28 -23.10
CA ALA A 182 -9.04 3.65 -24.38
C ALA A 182 -7.81 3.54 -25.31
N ASP A 183 -6.89 4.52 -25.25
CA ASP A 183 -5.65 4.50 -26.04
C ASP A 183 -4.65 3.49 -25.46
N LEU A 184 -4.60 3.33 -24.13
CA LEU A 184 -3.81 2.30 -23.47
C LEU A 184 -4.31 0.89 -23.82
N GLN A 185 -5.62 0.67 -23.85
CA GLN A 185 -6.23 -0.60 -24.30
C GLN A 185 -5.87 -0.89 -25.76
N ARG A 186 -5.95 0.12 -26.64
CA ARG A 186 -5.54 -0.03 -28.05
C ARG A 186 -4.05 -0.40 -28.13
N PHE A 187 -3.20 0.28 -27.40
CA PHE A 187 -1.77 0.01 -27.35
C PHE A 187 -1.50 -1.44 -26.91
N LEU A 188 -2.12 -1.93 -25.81
CA LEU A 188 -1.92 -3.31 -25.35
C LEU A 188 -2.45 -4.36 -26.35
N ARG A 189 -3.53 -4.07 -27.07
CA ARG A 189 -4.01 -4.93 -28.16
C ARG A 189 -2.97 -5.08 -29.27
N GLU A 190 -2.32 -3.99 -29.66
CA GLU A 190 -1.23 -4.00 -30.65
C GLU A 190 -0.02 -4.78 -30.11
N GLN A 191 0.37 -4.56 -28.84
CA GLN A 191 1.47 -5.27 -28.21
C GLN A 191 1.21 -6.77 -28.08
N ALA A 192 -0.03 -7.21 -27.84
CA ALA A 192 -0.41 -8.62 -27.80
C ALA A 192 -0.17 -9.35 -29.14
N ALA A 193 -0.28 -8.63 -30.27
CA ALA A 193 0.08 -9.17 -31.58
C ALA A 193 1.61 -9.27 -31.75
N VAL A 194 2.35 -8.25 -31.35
CA VAL A 194 3.83 -8.17 -31.43
C VAL A 194 4.47 -9.25 -30.57
N HIS A 195 4.00 -9.40 -29.34
CA HIS A 195 4.56 -10.33 -28.35
C HIS A 195 3.85 -11.70 -28.31
N SER A 196 3.19 -12.08 -29.41
CA SER A 196 2.37 -13.31 -29.49
C SER A 196 3.11 -14.62 -29.20
N ALA A 197 4.45 -14.65 -29.33
CA ALA A 197 5.28 -15.81 -29.02
C ALA A 197 5.52 -15.99 -27.51
N TYR A 198 5.39 -14.90 -26.72
CA TYR A 198 5.73 -14.89 -25.30
C TYR A 198 4.52 -14.68 -24.38
N TRP A 199 3.46 -14.04 -24.92
CA TRP A 199 2.24 -13.80 -24.17
C TRP A 199 1.31 -15.01 -24.21
N ARG A 200 0.56 -15.23 -23.14
CA ARG A 200 -0.46 -16.27 -23.12
C ARG A 200 -1.45 -16.09 -24.28
N ARG A 201 -1.92 -17.22 -24.83
CA ARG A 201 -2.82 -17.22 -25.99
C ARG A 201 -4.07 -16.38 -25.78
N THR A 202 -4.65 -16.41 -24.57
CA THR A 202 -5.86 -15.67 -24.20
C THR A 202 -5.68 -14.15 -24.22
N ALA A 203 -4.46 -13.64 -24.14
CA ALA A 203 -4.19 -12.20 -24.23
C ALA A 203 -4.52 -11.56 -25.61
N ARG A 204 -4.74 -12.41 -26.62
CA ARG A 204 -5.14 -11.97 -27.99
C ARG A 204 -6.64 -12.10 -28.23
N GLU A 205 -7.40 -12.61 -27.30
CA GLU A 205 -8.84 -12.69 -27.42
C GLU A 205 -9.46 -11.28 -27.33
N PRO A 206 -10.52 -11.00 -28.09
CA PRO A 206 -11.19 -9.70 -28.03
C PRO A 206 -11.66 -9.39 -26.60
N GLY A 207 -11.29 -8.22 -26.10
CA GLY A 207 -11.60 -7.77 -24.73
C GLY A 207 -10.51 -8.05 -23.69
N ALA A 208 -9.53 -8.93 -23.99
CA ALA A 208 -8.44 -9.23 -23.05
C ALA A 208 -7.57 -7.99 -22.74
N GLU A 209 -7.48 -7.04 -23.68
CA GLU A 209 -6.79 -5.77 -23.48
C GLU A 209 -7.42 -4.92 -22.38
N ILE A 210 -8.72 -5.04 -22.13
CA ILE A 210 -9.44 -4.31 -21.09
C ILE A 210 -8.94 -4.78 -19.71
N ASP A 211 -8.98 -6.10 -19.47
CA ASP A 211 -8.55 -6.69 -18.21
C ASP A 211 -7.05 -6.48 -17.96
N LEU A 212 -6.22 -6.64 -19.00
CA LEU A 212 -4.78 -6.41 -18.89
C LEU A 212 -4.47 -4.94 -18.54
N THR A 213 -5.16 -4.00 -19.19
CA THR A 213 -4.98 -2.57 -18.88
C THR A 213 -5.41 -2.28 -17.45
N GLU A 214 -6.56 -2.78 -17.02
CA GLU A 214 -7.08 -2.53 -15.67
C GLU A 214 -6.15 -3.09 -14.59
N GLN A 215 -5.68 -4.32 -14.72
CA GLN A 215 -4.74 -4.94 -13.78
C GLN A 215 -3.40 -4.18 -13.71
N ALA A 216 -2.88 -3.75 -14.87
CA ALA A 216 -1.66 -2.98 -14.93
C ALA A 216 -1.83 -1.60 -14.28
N LEU A 217 -2.92 -0.90 -14.55
CA LEU A 217 -3.21 0.41 -13.97
C LEU A 217 -3.42 0.33 -12.46
N GLN A 218 -4.17 -0.66 -11.97
CA GLN A 218 -4.35 -0.87 -10.53
C GLN A 218 -3.00 -1.04 -9.81
N ARG A 219 -2.08 -1.80 -10.40
CA ARG A 219 -0.73 -1.96 -9.85
C ARG A 219 0.08 -0.68 -9.88
N LEU A 220 0.09 0.04 -11.00
CA LEU A 220 0.81 1.31 -11.13
C LEU A 220 0.24 2.40 -10.20
N GLU A 221 -1.07 2.42 -9.96
CA GLU A 221 -1.71 3.30 -8.98
C GLU A 221 -1.33 2.93 -7.54
N ALA A 222 -1.36 1.63 -7.20
CA ALA A 222 -0.93 1.14 -5.89
C ALA A 222 0.52 1.50 -5.58
N LEU A 223 1.39 1.48 -6.61
CA LEU A 223 2.79 1.90 -6.51
C LEU A 223 2.98 3.43 -6.59
N LYS A 224 1.90 4.22 -6.65
CA LYS A 224 1.95 5.68 -6.84
C LYS A 224 2.81 6.12 -8.04
N LEU A 225 2.76 5.38 -9.12
CA LEU A 225 3.47 5.69 -10.38
C LEU A 225 2.57 6.41 -11.38
N VAL A 226 1.25 6.23 -11.28
CA VAL A 226 0.24 6.93 -12.08
C VAL A 226 -0.91 7.38 -11.20
N ARG A 227 -1.73 8.28 -11.73
CA ARG A 227 -3.00 8.73 -11.13
C ARG A 227 -4.07 8.75 -12.20
N ARG A 228 -5.24 8.17 -11.92
CA ARG A 228 -6.42 8.30 -12.80
C ARG A 228 -7.26 9.52 -12.42
N THR A 229 -7.79 10.17 -13.44
CA THR A 229 -8.77 11.24 -13.31
C THR A 229 -9.84 11.04 -14.38
N GLY A 230 -10.95 10.42 -14.02
CA GLY A 230 -11.94 9.95 -15.00
C GLY A 230 -11.35 8.92 -15.95
N ASP A 231 -11.43 9.19 -17.26
CA ASP A 231 -10.89 8.31 -18.30
C ASP A 231 -9.42 8.60 -18.67
N GLU A 232 -8.77 9.52 -17.98
CA GLU A 232 -7.36 9.85 -18.22
C GLU A 232 -6.44 9.27 -17.16
N VAL A 233 -5.27 8.81 -17.59
CA VAL A 233 -4.17 8.32 -16.76
C VAL A 233 -3.00 9.28 -16.88
N HIS A 234 -2.57 9.83 -15.74
CA HIS A 234 -1.46 10.78 -15.65
C HIS A 234 -0.24 10.11 -15.05
N ALA A 235 0.89 10.20 -15.72
CA ALA A 235 2.17 9.78 -15.16
C ALA A 235 2.53 10.63 -13.94
N LEU A 236 2.94 9.98 -12.85
CA LEU A 236 3.58 10.64 -11.71
C LEU A 236 5.10 10.65 -11.90
N PRO A 237 5.83 11.60 -11.30
CA PRO A 237 7.26 11.77 -11.57
C PRO A 237 8.12 10.52 -11.39
N ALA A 238 7.84 9.68 -10.39
CA ALA A 238 8.59 8.46 -10.14
C ALA A 238 8.47 7.41 -11.26
N LEU A 239 7.45 7.52 -12.13
CA LEU A 239 7.30 6.64 -13.29
C LEU A 239 8.46 6.80 -14.29
N SER A 240 9.16 7.93 -14.28
CA SER A 240 10.30 8.20 -15.17
C SER A 240 11.44 7.18 -15.04
N ARG A 241 11.54 6.46 -13.91
CA ARG A 241 12.51 5.36 -13.73
C ARG A 241 12.28 4.19 -14.69
N TYR A 242 11.07 4.07 -15.26
CA TYR A 242 10.69 3.04 -16.21
C TYR A 242 10.70 3.55 -17.66
N ALA A 243 11.09 4.80 -17.90
CA ALA A 243 11.36 5.33 -19.24
C ALA A 243 12.68 4.75 -19.74
N VAL A 244 12.63 3.58 -20.36
CA VAL A 244 13.82 2.93 -20.93
C VAL A 244 14.10 3.59 -22.27
N GLY A 245 15.18 4.37 -22.37
CA GLY A 245 15.70 4.85 -23.65
C GLY A 245 16.28 3.70 -24.48
N GLU A 246 16.47 3.92 -25.77
CA GLU A 246 17.24 2.98 -26.59
C GLU A 246 18.63 2.75 -25.97
N PRO A 247 19.09 1.49 -25.85
CA PRO A 247 20.39 1.19 -25.25
C PRO A 247 21.49 1.83 -26.12
N GLU A 248 22.23 2.79 -25.55
CA GLU A 248 23.47 3.25 -26.15
C GLU A 248 24.52 2.14 -26.04
N VAL A 249 24.81 1.50 -27.17
CA VAL A 249 25.91 0.53 -27.27
C VAL A 249 27.21 1.33 -27.32
N THR A 250 27.89 1.41 -26.19
CA THR A 250 29.27 1.91 -26.06
C THR A 250 30.27 0.81 -26.37
#